data_dc0f5d20aed4877fb3bfe867b703343f
#
_entry.id   dc0f5d20aed4877fb3bfe867b703343f
#
_cell.length_a   1.000
_cell.length_b   1.000
_cell.length_c   1.000
_cell.angle_alpha   90.00
_cell.angle_beta   90.00
_cell.angle_gamma   90.00
#
_symmetry.space_group_name_H-M   'P 1'
#
loop_
_entity.id
_entity.type
_entity.pdbx_description
1 polymer ?
#
loop_
_entity_poly.entity_id
_entity_poly.type
_entity_poly.pdbx_seq_one_letter_code
_entity_poly.pdbx_strand_id
1 'polypeptide(L)'
;MTTTVVSNRKRTFNHLWVLTLIGIVVIASVACGSDDDAKSVAEVAAVGSNIEVGTAPDVTGETFTHGDFSLDKHEGKPVLINFWFPSCPPCRAEMPDLQAAYEKYGDDVAFIGVQQLGLDSAANGQAFTRDLGLTYPNMPDVGSTVQFGYEVFSFPSTIFLDNNHNIARTWTGIIGEEQLGEQLDALLAS
;
A
#
# COMPACT_ATOMS: atom_id res chain seq x y z
N MET A 1 -50.43 -11.45 29.25
CA MET A 1 -51.08 -10.33 28.58
C MET A 1 -50.69 -9.07 29.29
N THR A 2 -49.72 -8.29 28.81
CA THR A 2 -49.52 -6.94 29.24
C THR A 2 -48.76 -6.22 28.12
N THR A 3 -49.48 -5.39 27.39
CA THR A 3 -49.02 -4.64 26.22
C THR A 3 -48.44 -3.32 26.69
N THR A 4 -47.17 -3.09 26.43
CA THR A 4 -46.56 -1.78 26.76
C THR A 4 -46.50 -0.92 25.48
N VAL A 5 -47.25 0.16 25.49
CA VAL A 5 -47.35 1.18 24.44
C VAL A 5 -46.15 2.14 24.56
N VAL A 6 -45.32 2.23 23.54
CA VAL A 6 -44.23 3.22 23.45
C VAL A 6 -44.76 4.49 22.79
N SER A 7 -44.79 5.57 23.57
CA SER A 7 -45.19 6.93 23.16
C SER A 7 -44.14 7.60 22.31
N ASN A 8 -44.52 7.97 21.10
CA ASN A 8 -43.74 8.72 20.12
C ASN A 8 -43.89 10.23 20.38
N ARG A 9 -42.86 10.86 20.94
CA ARG A 9 -42.84 12.31 21.22
C ARG A 9 -42.11 13.04 20.07
N LYS A 10 -42.91 13.59 19.15
CA LYS A 10 -42.46 14.54 18.12
C LYS A 10 -42.03 15.86 18.81
N ARG A 11 -40.77 16.22 18.65
CA ARG A 11 -40.28 17.58 19.00
C ARG A 11 -40.41 18.47 17.78
N THR A 12 -41.38 19.37 17.79
CA THR A 12 -41.47 20.50 16.91
C THR A 12 -40.44 21.55 17.33
N PHE A 13 -39.52 21.86 16.43
CA PHE A 13 -38.60 23.00 16.62
C PHE A 13 -39.21 24.21 15.92
N ASN A 14 -39.57 25.21 16.76
CA ASN A 14 -40.11 26.50 16.31
C ASN A 14 -39.00 27.31 15.62
N HIS A 15 -39.29 27.68 14.36
CA HIS A 15 -38.64 28.81 13.70
C HIS A 15 -39.33 30.09 14.16
N LEU A 16 -38.64 30.97 14.89
CA LEU A 16 -38.90 32.41 14.86
C LEU A 16 -37.75 33.17 15.56
N TRP A 17 -37.45 34.34 15.00
CA TRP A 17 -36.55 35.40 15.46
C TRP A 17 -35.11 35.23 14.86
N VAL A 18 -34.50 36.15 14.14
CA VAL A 18 -34.65 37.62 14.12
C VAL A 18 -34.16 38.17 12.78
N LEU A 19 -34.97 39.00 12.13
CA LEU A 19 -34.51 39.99 11.17
C LEU A 19 -33.95 41.19 11.96
N THR A 20 -32.87 41.76 11.48
CA THR A 20 -32.42 43.17 11.55
C THR A 20 -30.91 43.25 11.83
N LEU A 21 -30.11 43.68 10.90
CA LEU A 21 -29.54 45.04 10.84
C LEU A 21 -28.69 45.18 9.56
N ILE A 22 -29.18 46.06 8.69
CA ILE A 22 -28.45 46.63 7.56
C ILE A 22 -27.45 47.62 8.14
N GLY A 23 -26.16 47.35 7.92
CA GLY A 23 -25.07 48.29 8.18
C GLY A 23 -24.33 48.55 6.87
N ILE A 24 -24.65 49.65 6.23
CA ILE A 24 -23.91 50.19 5.08
C ILE A 24 -22.58 50.72 5.63
N VAL A 25 -21.46 50.11 5.18
CA VAL A 25 -20.14 50.72 5.28
C VAL A 25 -19.60 50.95 3.88
N VAL A 26 -19.66 52.18 3.47
CA VAL A 26 -18.92 52.72 2.34
C VAL A 26 -17.47 52.84 2.78
N ILE A 27 -16.55 52.10 2.15
CA ILE A 27 -15.13 52.31 2.31
C ILE A 27 -14.53 52.64 0.97
N ALA A 28 -13.89 53.80 0.96
CA ALA A 28 -13.19 54.40 -0.11
C ALA A 28 -12.11 53.53 -0.75
N SER A 29 -12.07 53.58 -2.06
CA SER A 29 -10.97 53.15 -2.91
C SER A 29 -9.67 53.86 -2.53
N VAL A 30 -8.66 53.11 -2.12
CA VAL A 30 -7.26 53.50 -2.22
C VAL A 30 -6.62 52.61 -3.24
N ALA A 31 -6.37 53.17 -4.40
CA ALA A 31 -5.49 52.63 -5.42
C ALA A 31 -4.06 52.97 -5.04
N CYS A 32 -3.21 51.95 -4.85
CA CYS A 32 -1.74 52.00 -5.03
C CYS A 32 -1.25 50.57 -4.98
N GLY A 33 -0.92 49.95 -6.04
CA GLY A 33 0.42 49.78 -6.61
C GLY A 33 1.20 48.65 -5.97
N SER A 34 1.30 47.58 -6.68
CA SER A 34 2.56 46.88 -6.99
C SER A 34 2.26 45.49 -7.56
N ASP A 35 2.73 45.33 -8.78
CA ASP A 35 2.57 44.13 -9.62
C ASP A 35 3.51 42.95 -9.24
N ASP A 36 3.72 42.67 -7.95
CA ASP A 36 4.67 41.62 -7.53
C ASP A 36 4.02 40.36 -6.94
N ASP A 37 2.70 40.36 -6.71
CA ASP A 37 2.04 39.22 -6.06
C ASP A 37 1.38 38.21 -7.01
N ALA A 38 1.40 38.48 -8.33
CA ALA A 38 0.83 37.54 -9.32
C ALA A 38 1.75 36.34 -9.65
N LYS A 39 3.02 36.38 -9.20
CA LYS A 39 4.01 35.35 -9.50
C LYS A 39 4.04 34.22 -8.50
N SER A 40 3.52 34.43 -7.30
CA SER A 40 3.56 33.39 -6.24
C SER A 40 2.47 32.35 -6.30
N VAL A 41 1.29 32.67 -6.85
CA VAL A 41 0.18 31.73 -6.98
C VAL A 41 0.28 30.82 -8.22
N ALA A 42 1.08 31.21 -9.22
CA ALA A 42 1.36 30.37 -10.39
C ALA A 42 2.43 29.30 -10.08
N GLU A 43 3.30 29.56 -9.10
CA GLU A 43 4.37 28.64 -8.71
C GLU A 43 3.88 27.55 -7.75
N VAL A 44 2.84 27.82 -6.96
CA VAL A 44 2.20 26.80 -6.09
C VAL A 44 1.32 25.83 -6.89
N ALA A 45 0.85 26.22 -8.08
CA ALA A 45 0.09 25.32 -8.96
C ALA A 45 0.99 24.38 -9.79
N ALA A 46 2.30 24.61 -9.82
CA ALA A 46 3.29 23.77 -10.51
C ALA A 46 3.98 22.75 -9.56
N VAL A 47 3.63 22.73 -8.26
CA VAL A 47 3.97 21.63 -7.33
C VAL A 47 2.90 20.54 -7.42
N GLY A 48 2.40 20.32 -8.63
CA GLY A 48 1.54 19.21 -9.00
C GLY A 48 2.41 18.04 -9.45
N SER A 49 2.61 17.08 -8.56
CA SER A 49 2.89 15.67 -8.89
C SER A 49 4.15 15.38 -9.74
N ASN A 50 5.32 15.86 -9.35
CA ASN A 50 6.47 15.00 -9.39
C ASN A 50 6.47 14.20 -8.08
N ILE A 51 5.61 13.18 -7.99
CA ILE A 51 5.98 12.01 -7.24
C ILE A 51 7.20 11.51 -8.01
N GLU A 52 8.39 11.80 -7.51
CA GLU A 52 9.55 10.99 -7.87
C GLU A 52 9.10 9.59 -7.52
N VAL A 53 8.90 8.78 -8.57
CA VAL A 53 8.75 7.34 -8.41
C VAL A 53 10.11 6.93 -7.86
N GLY A 54 10.21 6.94 -6.52
CA GLY A 54 11.46 6.71 -5.83
C GLY A 54 11.90 5.29 -6.11
N THR A 55 13.19 5.10 -6.30
CA THR A 55 13.81 3.77 -6.29
C THR A 55 13.30 3.04 -5.05
N ALA A 56 12.83 1.81 -5.22
CA ALA A 56 12.29 1.02 -4.13
C ALA A 56 13.34 0.89 -2.99
N PRO A 57 12.90 0.87 -1.73
CA PRO A 57 13.77 0.56 -0.62
C PRO A 57 14.49 -0.78 -0.81
N ASP A 58 15.71 -0.92 -0.28
CA ASP A 58 16.47 -2.16 -0.39
C ASP A 58 15.76 -3.34 0.28
N VAL A 59 15.91 -4.51 -0.32
CA VAL A 59 15.44 -5.80 0.21
C VAL A 59 16.64 -6.73 0.26
N THR A 60 17.17 -6.93 1.45
CA THR A 60 18.35 -7.78 1.67
C THR A 60 18.15 -8.63 2.92
N GLY A 61 18.45 -9.92 2.83
CA GLY A 61 18.37 -10.83 3.97
C GLY A 61 18.61 -12.28 3.62
N GLU A 62 18.89 -13.10 4.65
CA GLU A 62 18.99 -14.55 4.52
C GLU A 62 17.60 -15.17 4.36
N THR A 63 17.39 -15.91 3.28
CA THR A 63 16.15 -16.64 3.06
C THR A 63 16.14 -17.99 3.78
N PHE A 64 14.96 -18.56 3.97
CA PHE A 64 14.85 -19.86 4.65
C PHE A 64 15.56 -21.01 3.91
N THR A 65 15.66 -20.95 2.57
CA THR A 65 16.12 -22.09 1.77
C THR A 65 16.98 -21.73 0.55
N HIS A 66 17.11 -20.46 0.17
CA HIS A 66 17.76 -20.03 -1.08
C HIS A 66 19.05 -19.21 -0.86
N GLY A 67 19.58 -19.19 0.39
CA GLY A 67 20.71 -18.32 0.75
C GLY A 67 20.29 -16.85 0.79
N ASP A 68 21.25 -15.95 0.56
CA ASP A 68 21.00 -14.51 0.67
C ASP A 68 20.28 -13.95 -0.55
N PHE A 69 19.13 -13.31 -0.31
CA PHE A 69 18.46 -12.46 -1.28
C PHE A 69 19.00 -11.03 -1.17
N SER A 70 19.15 -10.36 -2.29
CA SER A 70 19.40 -8.92 -2.37
C SER A 70 18.77 -8.38 -3.63
N LEU A 71 18.06 -7.26 -3.52
CA LEU A 71 17.41 -6.61 -4.66
C LEU A 71 18.44 -6.27 -5.76
N ASP A 72 19.62 -5.81 -5.40
CA ASP A 72 20.72 -5.48 -6.32
C ASP A 72 21.15 -6.66 -7.21
N LYS A 73 20.99 -7.91 -6.75
CA LYS A 73 21.30 -9.11 -7.55
C LYS A 73 20.28 -9.35 -8.69
N HIS A 74 19.20 -8.59 -8.70
CA HIS A 74 18.11 -8.70 -9.66
C HIS A 74 17.97 -7.45 -10.53
N GLU A 75 19.03 -6.64 -10.69
CA GLU A 75 19.03 -5.48 -11.59
C GLU A 75 18.57 -5.86 -13.01
N GLY A 76 17.68 -5.04 -13.57
CA GLY A 76 17.11 -5.28 -14.89
C GLY A 76 16.01 -6.35 -14.94
N LYS A 77 15.65 -6.94 -13.79
CA LYS A 77 14.59 -7.94 -13.66
C LYS A 77 13.47 -7.39 -12.77
N PRO A 78 12.19 -7.46 -13.19
CA PRO A 78 11.08 -7.11 -12.34
C PRO A 78 11.04 -7.96 -11.07
N VAL A 79 10.49 -7.41 -9.98
CA VAL A 79 10.44 -8.10 -8.68
C VAL A 79 9.03 -8.06 -8.09
N LEU A 80 8.57 -9.18 -7.57
CA LEU A 80 7.38 -9.29 -6.73
C LEU A 80 7.81 -9.51 -5.28
N ILE A 81 7.36 -8.62 -4.39
CA ILE A 81 7.61 -8.69 -2.94
C ILE A 81 6.27 -8.91 -2.25
N ASN A 82 6.08 -10.05 -1.58
CA ASN A 82 4.87 -10.33 -0.82
C ASN A 82 5.14 -10.28 0.68
N PHE A 83 4.38 -9.46 1.42
CA PHE A 83 4.47 -9.31 2.87
C PHE A 83 3.40 -10.14 3.57
N TRP A 84 3.82 -11.01 4.49
CA TRP A 84 2.96 -12.01 5.10
C TRP A 84 3.42 -12.42 6.50
N PHE A 85 2.59 -13.21 7.21
CA PHE A 85 2.98 -13.94 8.42
C PHE A 85 2.12 -15.21 8.60
N PRO A 86 2.64 -16.27 9.27
CA PRO A 86 1.99 -17.59 9.34
C PRO A 86 0.58 -17.60 9.93
N SER A 87 0.30 -16.81 10.96
CA SER A 87 -1.00 -16.76 11.62
C SER A 87 -2.01 -15.82 10.92
N CYS A 88 -1.69 -15.26 9.75
CA CYS A 88 -2.56 -14.40 8.94
C CYS A 88 -3.46 -15.26 8.02
N PRO A 89 -4.77 -15.40 8.27
CA PRO A 89 -5.63 -16.24 7.44
C PRO A 89 -5.69 -15.82 5.97
N PRO A 90 -5.83 -14.52 5.62
CA PRO A 90 -5.82 -14.11 4.23
C PRO A 90 -4.47 -14.33 3.54
N CYS A 91 -3.32 -14.19 4.25
CA CYS A 91 -2.01 -14.50 3.68
C CYS A 91 -1.92 -15.99 3.31
N ARG A 92 -2.42 -16.87 4.17
CA ARG A 92 -2.45 -18.31 3.91
C ARG A 92 -3.30 -18.68 2.68
N ALA A 93 -4.37 -17.92 2.44
CA ALA A 93 -5.28 -18.17 1.33
C ALA A 93 -4.67 -17.85 -0.04
N GLU A 94 -3.80 -16.83 -0.15
CA GLU A 94 -3.17 -16.44 -1.43
C GLU A 94 -1.88 -17.20 -1.76
N MET A 95 -1.24 -17.87 -0.78
CA MET A 95 0.05 -18.54 -0.97
C MET A 95 0.06 -19.59 -2.11
N PRO A 96 -1.00 -20.41 -2.32
CA PRO A 96 -1.03 -21.32 -3.47
C PRO A 96 -1.02 -20.59 -4.82
N ASP A 97 -1.69 -19.44 -4.92
CA ASP A 97 -1.74 -18.65 -6.15
C ASP A 97 -0.38 -17.97 -6.41
N LEU A 98 0.29 -17.50 -5.35
CA LEU A 98 1.66 -16.99 -5.43
C LEU A 98 2.66 -18.09 -5.87
N GLN A 99 2.49 -19.32 -5.37
CA GLN A 99 3.32 -20.45 -5.81
C GLN A 99 3.10 -20.76 -7.29
N ALA A 100 1.84 -20.83 -7.73
CA ALA A 100 1.51 -21.05 -9.15
C ALA A 100 2.06 -19.92 -10.05
N ALA A 101 1.96 -18.67 -9.58
CA ALA A 101 2.57 -17.53 -10.29
C ALA A 101 4.10 -17.65 -10.36
N TYR A 102 4.75 -18.07 -9.29
CA TYR A 102 6.19 -18.30 -9.30
C TYR A 102 6.60 -19.40 -10.28
N GLU A 103 5.87 -20.50 -10.35
CA GLU A 103 6.12 -21.59 -11.32
C GLU A 103 5.99 -21.12 -12.78
N LYS A 104 5.11 -20.16 -13.03
CA LYS A 104 4.88 -19.60 -14.38
C LYS A 104 5.84 -18.48 -14.75
N TYR A 105 6.14 -17.59 -13.83
CA TYR A 105 6.84 -16.32 -14.11
C TYR A 105 8.24 -16.22 -13.48
N GLY A 106 8.66 -17.16 -12.63
CA GLY A 106 9.90 -17.06 -11.85
C GLY A 106 11.19 -16.98 -12.68
N ASP A 107 11.16 -17.41 -13.95
CA ASP A 107 12.28 -17.23 -14.86
C ASP A 107 12.44 -15.74 -15.28
N ASP A 108 11.34 -15.00 -15.41
CA ASP A 108 11.31 -13.62 -15.90
C ASP A 108 11.14 -12.59 -14.77
N VAL A 109 10.53 -12.95 -13.64
CA VAL A 109 10.28 -12.10 -12.48
C VAL A 109 10.94 -12.70 -11.24
N ALA A 110 11.66 -11.92 -10.46
CA ALA A 110 12.15 -12.36 -9.16
C ALA A 110 11.01 -12.30 -8.11
N PHE A 111 10.92 -13.31 -7.26
CA PHE A 111 9.94 -13.38 -6.19
C PHE A 111 10.63 -13.39 -4.84
N ILE A 112 10.07 -12.69 -3.87
CA ILE A 112 10.49 -12.74 -2.46
C ILE A 112 9.29 -12.60 -1.53
N GLY A 113 9.12 -13.57 -0.63
CA GLY A 113 8.22 -13.44 0.51
C GLY A 113 8.96 -12.83 1.69
N VAL A 114 8.38 -11.82 2.31
CA VAL A 114 8.92 -11.11 3.47
C VAL A 114 8.02 -11.37 4.66
N GLN A 115 8.50 -12.22 5.59
CA GLN A 115 7.74 -12.56 6.79
C GLN A 115 7.86 -11.47 7.85
N GLN A 116 6.75 -10.90 8.27
CA GLN A 116 6.68 -10.04 9.44
C GLN A 116 6.81 -10.88 10.73
N LEU A 117 7.72 -10.47 11.64
CA LEU A 117 8.08 -11.23 12.86
C LEU A 117 7.31 -10.85 14.14
N GLY A 118 6.38 -9.89 14.10
CA GLY A 118 5.73 -9.38 15.31
C GLY A 118 4.84 -10.41 16.04
N LEU A 119 4.18 -11.30 15.30
CA LEU A 119 3.23 -12.29 15.83
C LEU A 119 3.75 -13.74 15.77
N ASP A 120 4.62 -14.03 14.82
CA ASP A 120 5.15 -15.36 14.55
C ASP A 120 6.68 -15.31 14.50
N SER A 121 7.35 -16.38 14.95
CA SER A 121 8.80 -16.51 14.86
C SER A 121 9.27 -16.87 13.44
N ALA A 122 10.53 -16.59 13.12
CA ALA A 122 11.14 -17.03 11.86
C ALA A 122 11.04 -18.57 11.67
N ALA A 123 11.20 -19.33 12.76
CA ALA A 123 11.05 -20.79 12.72
C ALA A 123 9.62 -21.21 12.35
N ASN A 124 8.60 -20.49 12.82
CA ASN A 124 7.21 -20.74 12.41
C ASN A 124 7.02 -20.41 10.93
N GLY A 125 7.63 -19.34 10.42
CA GLY A 125 7.61 -18.96 9.01
C GLY A 125 8.24 -20.03 8.12
N GLN A 126 9.43 -20.48 8.48
CA GLN A 126 10.13 -21.55 7.76
C GLN A 126 9.35 -22.87 7.75
N ALA A 127 8.74 -23.26 8.88
CA ALA A 127 7.89 -24.43 8.93
C ALA A 127 6.66 -24.27 8.05
N PHE A 128 6.02 -23.10 8.09
CA PHE A 128 4.84 -22.79 7.30
C PHE A 128 5.10 -22.82 5.78
N THR A 129 6.18 -22.20 5.30
CA THR A 129 6.53 -22.23 3.86
C THR A 129 6.82 -23.65 3.38
N ARG A 130 7.53 -24.44 4.18
CA ARG A 130 7.78 -25.86 3.90
C ARG A 130 6.48 -26.67 3.85
N ASP A 131 5.58 -26.49 4.81
CA ASP A 131 4.34 -27.28 4.94
C ASP A 131 3.34 -26.95 3.80
N LEU A 132 3.42 -25.74 3.24
CA LEU A 132 2.68 -25.34 2.03
C LEU A 132 3.40 -25.69 0.72
N GLY A 133 4.63 -26.19 0.78
CA GLY A 133 5.41 -26.51 -0.42
C GLY A 133 5.82 -25.31 -1.24
N LEU A 134 6.00 -24.13 -0.60
CA LEU A 134 6.45 -22.93 -1.32
C LEU A 134 7.90 -23.10 -1.74
N THR A 135 8.17 -22.86 -3.02
CA THR A 135 9.50 -23.01 -3.60
C THR A 135 10.15 -21.69 -4.01
N TYR A 136 9.44 -20.57 -3.92
CA TYR A 136 10.07 -19.26 -4.09
C TYR A 136 10.76 -18.79 -2.79
N PRO A 137 11.77 -17.91 -2.90
CA PRO A 137 12.50 -17.38 -1.74
C PRO A 137 11.58 -16.70 -0.73
N ASN A 138 11.77 -17.03 0.55
CA ASN A 138 11.08 -16.40 1.67
C ASN A 138 12.08 -16.08 2.77
N MET A 139 12.00 -14.89 3.37
CA MET A 139 12.91 -14.47 4.43
C MET A 139 12.18 -13.85 5.62
N PRO A 140 12.72 -13.93 6.85
CA PRO A 140 12.22 -13.19 7.98
C PRO A 140 12.64 -11.72 7.90
N ASP A 141 11.74 -10.78 8.14
CA ASP A 141 12.06 -9.35 8.22
C ASP A 141 12.55 -8.98 9.62
N VAL A 142 13.85 -9.16 9.86
CA VAL A 142 14.47 -8.87 11.14
C VAL A 142 14.46 -7.36 11.41
N GLY A 143 13.79 -6.98 12.51
CA GLY A 143 13.64 -5.56 12.88
C GLY A 143 12.60 -4.81 12.06
N SER A 144 11.82 -5.51 11.21
CA SER A 144 10.78 -4.92 10.36
C SER A 144 11.30 -3.82 9.42
N THR A 145 12.56 -3.92 9.01
CA THR A 145 13.23 -2.86 8.21
C THR A 145 12.67 -2.78 6.80
N VAL A 146 12.39 -3.93 6.17
CA VAL A 146 11.81 -4.00 4.84
C VAL A 146 10.36 -3.53 4.87
N GLN A 147 9.57 -4.05 5.83
CA GLN A 147 8.17 -3.67 6.01
C GLN A 147 8.01 -2.15 6.17
N PHE A 148 8.79 -1.52 7.04
CA PHE A 148 8.71 -0.07 7.25
C PHE A 148 9.26 0.73 6.08
N GLY A 149 10.31 0.24 5.41
CA GLY A 149 10.83 0.88 4.19
C GLY A 149 9.78 0.99 3.09
N TYR A 150 8.96 -0.05 2.92
CA TYR A 150 7.85 -0.08 1.95
C TYR A 150 6.53 0.44 2.51
N GLU A 151 6.49 0.98 3.72
CA GLU A 151 5.29 1.53 4.38
C GLU A 151 4.12 0.53 4.44
N VAL A 152 4.43 -0.77 4.65
CA VAL A 152 3.42 -1.83 4.72
C VAL A 152 2.84 -1.92 6.13
N PHE A 153 1.55 -1.59 6.27
CA PHE A 153 0.82 -1.61 7.55
C PHE A 153 -0.38 -2.57 7.54
N SER A 154 -0.64 -3.22 6.41
CA SER A 154 -1.72 -4.19 6.25
C SER A 154 -1.20 -5.47 5.61
N PHE A 155 -1.79 -6.62 5.98
CA PHE A 155 -1.39 -7.93 5.47
C PHE A 155 -2.59 -8.74 4.95
N PRO A 156 -2.38 -9.47 3.85
CA PRO A 156 -1.18 -9.44 3.01
C PRO A 156 -1.04 -8.15 2.21
N SER A 157 0.16 -7.84 1.76
CA SER A 157 0.42 -6.80 0.77
C SER A 157 1.45 -7.30 -0.23
N THR A 158 1.24 -7.00 -1.51
CA THR A 158 2.14 -7.36 -2.59
C THR A 158 2.62 -6.11 -3.33
N ILE A 159 3.92 -5.95 -3.45
CA ILE A 159 4.57 -4.85 -4.16
C ILE A 159 5.16 -5.40 -5.45
N PHE A 160 4.91 -4.70 -6.55
CA PHE A 160 5.46 -5.00 -7.86
C PHE A 160 6.48 -3.92 -8.22
N LEU A 161 7.71 -4.33 -8.49
CA LEU A 161 8.78 -3.45 -8.94
C LEU A 161 9.03 -3.69 -10.42
N ASP A 162 9.22 -2.60 -11.18
CA ASP A 162 9.63 -2.67 -12.57
C ASP A 162 11.11 -3.10 -12.72
N ASN A 163 11.60 -3.21 -13.95
CA ASN A 163 12.98 -3.60 -14.25
C ASN A 163 14.05 -2.58 -13.81
N ASN A 164 13.65 -1.38 -13.41
CA ASN A 164 14.51 -0.36 -12.79
C ASN A 164 14.35 -0.31 -11.26
N HIS A 165 13.61 -1.26 -10.71
CA HIS A 165 13.21 -1.33 -9.30
C HIS A 165 12.46 -0.10 -8.79
N ASN A 166 11.66 0.55 -9.63
CA ASN A 166 10.66 1.50 -9.17
C ASN A 166 9.39 0.75 -8.76
N ILE A 167 8.68 1.28 -7.76
CA ILE A 167 7.38 0.70 -7.36
C ILE A 167 6.36 0.96 -8.48
N ALA A 168 6.07 -0.07 -9.27
CA ALA A 168 5.07 -0.02 -10.32
C ALA A 168 3.64 -0.15 -9.76
N ARG A 169 3.48 -0.99 -8.72
CA ARG A 169 2.17 -1.23 -8.09
C ARG A 169 2.31 -1.68 -6.64
N THR A 170 1.37 -1.25 -5.81
CA THR A 170 1.11 -1.79 -4.48
C THR A 170 -0.30 -2.38 -4.46
N TRP A 171 -0.41 -3.64 -4.02
CA TRP A 171 -1.67 -4.33 -3.82
C TRP A 171 -1.84 -4.65 -2.33
N THR A 172 -2.97 -4.27 -1.74
CA THR A 172 -3.28 -4.54 -0.34
C THR A 172 -4.47 -5.50 -0.24
N GLY A 173 -4.33 -6.54 0.55
CA GLY A 173 -5.29 -7.63 0.69
C GLY A 173 -4.95 -8.82 -0.21
N ILE A 174 -5.79 -9.85 -0.18
CA ILE A 174 -5.62 -11.09 -0.95
C ILE A 174 -5.52 -10.75 -2.44
N ILE A 175 -4.54 -11.36 -3.11
CA ILE A 175 -4.39 -11.32 -4.56
C ILE A 175 -4.53 -12.75 -5.10
N GLY A 176 -5.44 -12.96 -6.03
CA GLY A 176 -5.70 -14.27 -6.64
C GLY A 176 -4.93 -14.46 -7.94
N GLU A 177 -5.02 -15.66 -8.50
CA GLU A 177 -4.30 -16.08 -9.72
C GLU A 177 -4.54 -15.13 -10.90
N GLU A 178 -5.80 -14.73 -11.16
CA GLU A 178 -6.16 -13.82 -12.27
C GLU A 178 -5.47 -12.46 -12.12
N GLN A 179 -5.59 -11.83 -10.93
CA GLN A 179 -4.99 -10.53 -10.65
C GLN A 179 -3.46 -10.59 -10.67
N LEU A 180 -2.86 -11.67 -10.15
CA LEU A 180 -1.41 -11.91 -10.24
C LEU A 180 -0.97 -11.96 -11.70
N GLY A 181 -1.68 -12.73 -12.53
CA GLY A 181 -1.40 -12.82 -13.97
C GLY A 181 -1.45 -11.46 -14.65
N GLU A 182 -2.53 -10.69 -14.45
CA GLU A 182 -2.68 -9.34 -15.03
C GLU A 182 -1.53 -8.40 -14.62
N GLN A 183 -1.16 -8.38 -13.33
CA GLN A 183 -0.10 -7.50 -12.85
C GLN A 183 1.27 -7.92 -13.39
N LEU A 184 1.57 -9.21 -13.41
CA LEU A 184 2.86 -9.73 -13.89
C LEU A 184 3.00 -9.57 -15.41
N ASP A 185 1.95 -9.82 -16.19
CA ASP A 185 1.95 -9.60 -17.64
C ASP A 185 2.16 -8.11 -17.98
N ALA A 186 1.51 -7.20 -17.22
CA ALA A 186 1.70 -5.76 -17.38
C ALA A 186 3.13 -5.31 -17.01
N LEU A 187 3.71 -5.92 -15.97
CA LEU A 187 5.07 -5.64 -15.51
C LEU A 187 6.13 -6.05 -16.53
N LEU A 188 5.92 -7.18 -17.21
CA LEU A 188 6.82 -7.70 -18.26
C LEU A 188 6.69 -6.95 -19.60
N ALA A 189 5.59 -6.21 -19.80
CA ALA A 189 5.35 -5.41 -21.00
C ALA A 189 5.87 -3.96 -20.88
N SER A 190 6.41 -3.54 -19.72
CA SER A 190 6.82 -2.16 -19.41
C SER A 190 8.26 -1.81 -19.78
#